data_4604195e5dd2f101841769ebdc8d517d
#
_entry.id   4604195e5dd2f101841769ebdc8d517d
#
_cell.length_a   1.000
_cell.length_b   1.000
_cell.length_c   1.000
_cell.angle_alpha   90.00
_cell.angle_beta   90.00
_cell.angle_gamma   90.00
#
_symmetry.space_group_name_H-M   'P 1'
#
loop_
_entity.id
_entity.type
_entity.pdbx_description
1 polymer ?
#
loop_
_entity_poly.entity_id
_entity_poly.type
_entity_poly.pdbx_seq_one_letter_code
_entity_poly.pdbx_strand_id
1 'polypeptide(L)'
;KNVYLKKKSPVSLIHFLTNRCNARCSFCFIDFDNPNSFKNELTLDEIDKLTKNLGNTLLNVNFTGGEPFARKDIVDIAKLYIKNTTIQSLYITTNASLPERIIEFAKIIHDYDNKIELSFQISIDDLPKKHDEVRKIENLFDNCILTYQELKNMKNDKIKPSVNITVSHENCENIEKIFYYLVDEKKIDSLKCCIVRDEGVYSTPKDKIKKILKAYDWLTNKILEYQKNGKIKNYNTASIQGKIHNKKDEIAWKMIKKIYKTNDYISPCHASSLFGVIAADGKVYPCEILEDK
;
A
#
# COMPACT_ATOMS: atom_id res chain seq x y z
N LYS A 1 -23.06 10.01 -4.78
CA LYS A 1 -24.20 10.06 -3.82
C LYS A 1 -23.71 10.34 -2.40
N ASN A 2 -22.64 9.69 -1.93
CA ASN A 2 -22.05 9.89 -0.59
C ASN A 2 -21.51 11.31 -0.35
N VAL A 3 -21.05 11.99 -1.39
CA VAL A 3 -20.43 13.32 -1.26
C VAL A 3 -21.46 14.43 -1.18
N TYR A 4 -22.53 14.34 -2.01
CA TYR A 4 -23.43 15.48 -2.23
C TYR A 4 -24.84 15.32 -1.68
N LEU A 5 -25.35 14.10 -1.55
CA LEU A 5 -26.77 13.89 -1.26
C LEU A 5 -27.05 13.24 0.10
N LYS A 6 -26.28 12.26 0.50
CA LYS A 6 -26.51 11.53 1.75
C LYS A 6 -25.19 10.91 2.23
N LYS A 7 -24.72 11.37 3.37
CA LYS A 7 -23.53 10.77 4.01
C LYS A 7 -23.85 9.34 4.43
N LYS A 8 -23.01 8.41 3.99
CA LYS A 8 -23.02 6.98 4.36
C LYS A 8 -21.62 6.59 4.79
N SER A 9 -21.46 5.36 5.21
CA SER A 9 -20.13 4.76 5.46
C SER A 9 -19.20 4.93 4.24
N PRO A 10 -17.88 4.98 4.44
CA PRO A 10 -16.93 5.20 3.37
C PRO A 10 -17.05 4.14 2.27
N VAL A 11 -16.60 4.49 1.08
CA VAL A 11 -16.51 3.58 -0.08
C VAL A 11 -15.20 2.79 -0.04
N SER A 12 -14.17 3.40 0.53
CA SER A 12 -12.83 2.84 0.69
C SER A 12 -12.34 3.04 2.12
N LEU A 13 -11.68 2.05 2.66
CA LEU A 13 -11.16 2.07 4.03
C LEU A 13 -9.70 1.68 4.04
N ILE A 14 -8.90 2.38 4.83
CA ILE A 14 -7.56 1.97 5.22
C ILE A 14 -7.66 1.49 6.66
N HIS A 15 -7.24 0.26 6.93
CA HIS A 15 -7.23 -0.31 8.27
C HIS A 15 -5.82 -0.71 8.66
N PHE A 16 -5.27 0.00 9.61
CA PHE A 16 -4.01 -0.34 10.27
C PHE A 16 -4.29 -1.52 11.21
N LEU A 17 -4.04 -2.74 10.75
CA LEU A 17 -4.37 -3.94 11.52
C LEU A 17 -3.54 -4.06 12.81
N THR A 18 -2.31 -3.54 12.77
CA THR A 18 -1.35 -3.57 13.86
C THR A 18 -0.29 -2.50 13.65
N ASN A 19 0.27 -1.99 14.73
CA ASN A 19 1.51 -1.19 14.66
C ASN A 19 2.78 -2.06 14.82
N ARG A 20 2.62 -3.35 15.12
CA ARG A 20 3.75 -4.27 15.24
C ARG A 20 4.32 -4.56 13.86
N CYS A 21 5.64 -4.51 13.78
CA CYS A 21 6.38 -4.81 12.57
C CYS A 21 7.69 -5.51 12.95
N ASN A 22 8.14 -6.43 12.14
CA ASN A 22 9.45 -7.04 12.27
C ASN A 22 10.56 -6.26 11.56
N ALA A 23 10.20 -5.27 10.73
CA ALA A 23 11.15 -4.33 10.13
C ALA A 23 11.37 -3.10 11.01
N ARG A 24 12.48 -2.38 10.75
CA ARG A 24 12.83 -1.11 11.39
C ARG A 24 13.37 -0.15 10.33
N CYS A 25 12.48 0.22 9.39
CA CYS A 25 12.83 1.09 8.28
C CYS A 25 13.24 2.47 8.80
N SER A 26 14.32 3.04 8.24
CA SER A 26 14.84 4.36 8.64
C SER A 26 13.86 5.52 8.38
N PHE A 27 12.88 5.31 7.50
CA PHE A 27 11.85 6.29 7.14
C PHE A 27 10.44 5.89 7.63
N CYS A 28 10.35 5.01 8.63
CA CYS A 28 9.05 4.59 9.18
C CYS A 28 8.46 5.69 10.06
N PHE A 29 7.15 5.90 9.94
CA PHE A 29 6.41 6.84 10.77
C PHE A 29 6.01 6.29 12.13
N ILE A 30 6.03 4.97 12.31
CA ILE A 30 5.67 4.32 13.58
C ILE A 30 6.77 4.57 14.60
N ASP A 31 6.39 5.07 15.77
CA ASP A 31 7.27 5.21 16.92
C ASP A 31 7.41 3.86 17.62
N PHE A 32 8.51 3.16 17.33
CA PHE A 32 8.83 1.85 17.92
C PHE A 32 9.39 1.96 19.33
N ASP A 33 9.82 3.13 19.76
CA ASP A 33 10.37 3.38 21.09
C ASP A 33 9.27 3.72 22.10
N ASN A 34 8.06 4.07 21.62
CA ASN A 34 6.91 4.34 22.45
C ASN A 34 6.07 3.07 22.71
N PRO A 35 6.07 2.52 23.93
CA PRO A 35 5.29 1.31 24.25
C PRO A 35 3.78 1.46 24.03
N ASN A 36 3.25 2.70 24.02
CA ASN A 36 1.84 2.95 23.79
C ASN A 36 1.43 2.71 22.33
N SER A 37 2.38 2.77 21.38
CA SER A 37 2.13 2.48 19.96
C SER A 37 1.58 1.07 19.71
N PHE A 38 1.75 0.15 20.68
CA PHE A 38 1.41 -1.28 20.54
C PHE A 38 0.30 -1.72 21.47
N LYS A 39 -0.34 -0.78 22.19
CA LYS A 39 -1.43 -1.08 23.10
C LYS A 39 -2.78 -1.01 22.42
N ASN A 40 -3.74 -1.75 22.97
CA ASN A 40 -5.16 -1.66 22.61
C ASN A 40 -5.46 -1.96 21.12
N GLU A 41 -4.68 -2.82 20.49
CA GLU A 41 -5.02 -3.28 19.13
C GLU A 41 -6.40 -3.94 19.15
N LEU A 42 -7.22 -3.65 18.14
CA LEU A 42 -8.56 -4.20 18.01
C LEU A 42 -8.51 -5.73 18.01
N THR A 43 -9.35 -6.32 18.86
CA THR A 43 -9.60 -7.77 18.91
C THR A 43 -10.45 -8.21 17.72
N LEU A 44 -10.47 -9.51 17.43
CA LEU A 44 -11.31 -10.07 16.37
C LEU A 44 -12.80 -9.79 16.59
N ASP A 45 -13.28 -9.83 17.84
CA ASP A 45 -14.68 -9.53 18.20
C ASP A 45 -15.02 -8.05 17.96
N GLU A 46 -14.09 -7.14 18.22
CA GLU A 46 -14.28 -5.71 17.93
C GLU A 46 -14.28 -5.46 16.42
N ILE A 47 -13.44 -6.16 15.67
CA ILE A 47 -13.43 -6.08 14.20
C ILE A 47 -14.71 -6.68 13.61
N ASP A 48 -15.28 -7.74 14.19
CA ASP A 48 -16.58 -8.28 13.76
C ASP A 48 -17.70 -7.24 13.98
N LYS A 49 -17.74 -6.59 15.13
CA LYS A 49 -18.69 -5.50 15.41
C LYS A 49 -18.49 -4.33 14.46
N LEU A 50 -17.24 -3.92 14.23
CA LEU A 50 -16.88 -2.86 13.30
C LEU A 50 -17.39 -3.15 11.89
N THR A 51 -17.05 -4.32 11.35
CA THR A 51 -17.41 -4.70 9.98
C THR A 51 -18.92 -4.81 9.78
N LYS A 52 -19.68 -5.29 10.75
CA LYS A 52 -21.15 -5.29 10.74
C LYS A 52 -21.75 -3.89 10.68
N ASN A 53 -21.08 -2.89 11.29
CA ASN A 53 -21.56 -1.50 11.32
C ASN A 53 -21.13 -0.67 10.08
N LEU A 54 -20.18 -1.13 9.28
CA LEU A 54 -19.75 -0.43 8.05
C LEU A 54 -20.83 -0.42 6.96
N GLY A 55 -21.80 -1.32 7.02
CA GLY A 55 -22.90 -1.41 6.06
C GLY A 55 -22.44 -1.85 4.66
N ASN A 56 -23.26 -1.50 3.67
CA ASN A 56 -23.13 -2.01 2.29
C ASN A 56 -22.58 -1.00 1.28
N THR A 57 -21.82 0.01 1.72
CA THR A 57 -21.22 1.01 0.82
C THR A 57 -19.73 0.79 0.61
N LEU A 58 -19.09 0.00 1.45
CA LEU A 58 -17.66 -0.29 1.36
C LEU A 58 -17.38 -1.19 0.16
N LEU A 59 -16.55 -0.72 -0.76
CA LEU A 59 -16.16 -1.47 -1.97
C LEU A 59 -14.75 -2.03 -1.88
N ASN A 60 -13.88 -1.39 -1.12
CA ASN A 60 -12.52 -1.87 -0.92
C ASN A 60 -12.00 -1.54 0.47
N VAL A 61 -11.12 -2.38 0.96
CA VAL A 61 -10.37 -2.15 2.19
C VAL A 61 -8.89 -2.39 1.93
N ASN A 62 -8.04 -1.53 2.49
CA ASN A 62 -6.59 -1.68 2.47
C ASN A 62 -6.11 -2.08 3.87
N PHE A 63 -5.56 -3.28 4.01
CA PHE A 63 -4.86 -3.73 5.20
C PHE A 63 -3.42 -3.22 5.17
N THR A 64 -3.07 -2.47 6.19
CA THR A 64 -1.77 -1.85 6.38
C THR A 64 -1.40 -1.81 7.87
N GLY A 65 -0.44 -1.01 8.24
CA GLY A 65 0.01 -0.81 9.61
C GLY A 65 1.52 -0.92 9.72
N GLY A 66 2.00 -1.69 10.71
CA GLY A 66 3.36 -2.21 10.75
C GLY A 66 3.54 -3.27 9.66
N GLU A 67 3.48 -4.54 10.03
CA GLU A 67 3.38 -5.63 9.07
C GLU A 67 2.06 -6.40 9.30
N PRO A 68 1.10 -6.32 8.37
CA PRO A 68 -0.20 -6.98 8.54
C PRO A 68 -0.08 -8.49 8.77
N PHE A 69 0.88 -9.14 8.13
CA PHE A 69 1.11 -10.57 8.31
C PHE A 69 1.81 -10.94 9.64
N ALA A 70 2.20 -9.96 10.46
CA ALA A 70 2.58 -10.22 11.85
C ALA A 70 1.35 -10.58 12.72
N ARG A 71 0.14 -10.16 12.33
CA ARG A 71 -1.11 -10.59 12.99
C ARG A 71 -1.45 -12.04 12.66
N LYS A 72 -1.68 -12.85 13.69
CA LYS A 72 -1.98 -14.28 13.51
C LYS A 72 -3.37 -14.51 12.91
N ASP A 73 -4.31 -13.64 13.21
CA ASP A 73 -5.73 -13.70 12.86
C ASP A 73 -6.09 -12.92 11.56
N ILE A 74 -5.10 -12.55 10.74
CA ILE A 74 -5.31 -11.78 9.51
C ILE A 74 -6.29 -12.45 8.53
N VAL A 75 -6.30 -13.78 8.48
CA VAL A 75 -7.24 -14.57 7.65
C VAL A 75 -8.66 -14.38 8.15
N ASP A 76 -8.87 -14.47 9.46
CA ASP A 76 -10.21 -14.32 10.06
C ASP A 76 -10.71 -12.89 9.90
N ILE A 77 -9.83 -11.90 10.07
CA ILE A 77 -10.16 -10.49 9.80
C ILE A 77 -10.62 -10.30 8.35
N ALA A 78 -9.89 -10.85 7.39
CA ALA A 78 -10.27 -10.75 5.98
C ALA A 78 -11.64 -11.38 5.72
N LYS A 79 -11.91 -12.56 6.29
CA LYS A 79 -13.21 -13.22 6.20
C LYS A 79 -14.35 -12.41 6.81
N LEU A 80 -14.11 -11.70 7.92
CA LEU A 80 -15.10 -10.81 8.53
C LEU A 80 -15.45 -9.64 7.60
N TYR A 81 -14.48 -9.01 6.96
CA TYR A 81 -14.74 -7.97 5.96
C TYR A 81 -15.54 -8.50 4.78
N ILE A 82 -15.18 -9.65 4.23
CA ILE A 82 -15.88 -10.28 3.10
C ILE A 82 -17.31 -10.63 3.49
N LYS A 83 -17.51 -11.23 4.66
CA LYS A 83 -18.81 -11.67 5.16
C LYS A 83 -19.77 -10.53 5.49
N ASN A 84 -19.27 -9.49 6.16
CA ASN A 84 -20.10 -8.46 6.78
C ASN A 84 -20.27 -7.20 5.92
N THR A 85 -19.53 -7.08 4.81
CA THR A 85 -19.56 -5.89 3.93
C THR A 85 -19.75 -6.28 2.46
N THR A 86 -19.68 -5.31 1.57
CA THR A 86 -19.81 -5.52 0.12
C THR A 86 -18.49 -5.27 -0.62
N ILE A 87 -17.35 -5.50 0.03
CA ILE A 87 -16.05 -5.29 -0.60
C ILE A 87 -15.91 -6.16 -1.85
N GLN A 88 -15.30 -5.59 -2.86
CA GLN A 88 -14.95 -6.25 -4.12
C GLN A 88 -13.46 -6.50 -4.23
N SER A 89 -12.67 -5.75 -3.43
CA SER A 89 -11.23 -5.89 -3.39
C SER A 89 -10.66 -5.71 -1.99
N LEU A 90 -9.66 -6.51 -1.69
CA LEU A 90 -8.82 -6.44 -0.51
C LEU A 90 -7.40 -6.09 -0.94
N TYR A 91 -6.92 -4.95 -0.51
CA TYR A 91 -5.57 -4.46 -0.76
C TYR A 91 -4.70 -4.72 0.47
N ILE A 92 -3.50 -5.24 0.30
CA ILE A 92 -2.60 -5.52 1.41
C ILE A 92 -1.23 -4.91 1.11
N THR A 93 -0.76 -4.02 1.99
CA THR A 93 0.60 -3.49 1.94
C THR A 93 1.47 -4.31 2.88
N THR A 94 2.57 -4.89 2.39
CA THR A 94 3.42 -5.79 3.16
C THR A 94 4.91 -5.57 2.85
N ASN A 95 5.76 -5.80 3.84
CA ASN A 95 7.20 -5.88 3.65
C ASN A 95 7.64 -7.23 3.07
N ALA A 96 6.71 -8.18 2.94
CA ALA A 96 6.90 -9.52 2.39
C ALA A 96 7.99 -10.37 3.07
N SER A 97 8.27 -10.12 4.34
CA SER A 97 9.22 -10.92 5.13
C SER A 97 8.73 -12.32 5.49
N LEU A 98 7.44 -12.60 5.27
CA LEU A 98 6.76 -13.84 5.63
C LEU A 98 6.09 -14.47 4.39
N PRO A 99 6.88 -14.91 3.38
CA PRO A 99 6.34 -15.34 2.08
C PRO A 99 5.30 -16.46 2.20
N GLU A 100 5.56 -17.50 3.00
CA GLU A 100 4.68 -18.65 3.15
C GLU A 100 3.30 -18.23 3.67
N ARG A 101 3.25 -17.34 4.68
CA ARG A 101 2.00 -16.83 5.23
C ARG A 101 1.20 -16.00 4.22
N ILE A 102 1.89 -15.22 3.39
CA ILE A 102 1.25 -14.40 2.34
C ILE A 102 0.65 -15.30 1.27
N ILE A 103 1.39 -16.32 0.84
CA ILE A 103 0.97 -17.27 -0.18
C ILE A 103 -0.21 -18.10 0.33
N GLU A 104 -0.13 -18.59 1.56
CA GLU A 104 -1.21 -19.33 2.23
C GLU A 104 -2.47 -18.46 2.38
N PHE A 105 -2.33 -17.23 2.86
CA PHE A 105 -3.42 -16.26 2.94
C PHE A 105 -4.11 -16.06 1.58
N ALA A 106 -3.34 -15.87 0.51
CA ALA A 106 -3.90 -15.69 -0.83
C ALA A 106 -4.74 -16.89 -1.28
N LYS A 107 -4.27 -18.12 -1.01
CA LYS A 107 -5.00 -19.35 -1.30
C LYS A 107 -6.28 -19.46 -0.48
N ILE A 108 -6.19 -19.30 0.84
CA ILE A 108 -7.33 -19.45 1.75
C ILE A 108 -8.43 -18.44 1.42
N ILE A 109 -8.07 -17.18 1.17
CA ILE A 109 -9.08 -16.14 0.88
C ILE A 109 -9.68 -16.34 -0.51
N HIS A 110 -8.89 -16.73 -1.50
CA HIS A 110 -9.41 -17.07 -2.82
C HIS A 110 -10.36 -18.26 -2.80
N ASP A 111 -10.06 -19.30 -2.03
CA ASP A 111 -10.93 -20.46 -1.86
C ASP A 111 -12.21 -20.11 -1.08
N TYR A 112 -12.12 -19.15 -0.15
CA TYR A 112 -13.27 -18.67 0.61
C TYR A 112 -14.23 -17.82 -0.24
N ASP A 113 -13.73 -16.92 -1.07
CA ASP A 113 -14.49 -16.13 -2.04
C ASP A 113 -13.65 -15.76 -3.26
N ASN A 114 -13.82 -16.49 -4.36
CA ASN A 114 -13.08 -16.31 -5.61
C ASN A 114 -13.49 -15.07 -6.42
N LYS A 115 -14.48 -14.31 -5.97
CA LYS A 115 -14.89 -13.04 -6.62
C LYS A 115 -14.07 -11.86 -6.12
N ILE A 116 -13.49 -11.95 -4.92
CA ILE A 116 -12.70 -10.89 -4.32
C ILE A 116 -11.37 -10.73 -5.05
N GLU A 117 -11.04 -9.50 -5.44
CA GLU A 117 -9.72 -9.18 -5.94
C GLU A 117 -8.75 -8.99 -4.77
N LEU A 118 -7.66 -9.76 -4.75
CA LEU A 118 -6.57 -9.65 -3.78
C LEU A 118 -5.40 -8.90 -4.42
N SER A 119 -5.11 -7.71 -3.93
CA SER A 119 -4.01 -6.90 -4.41
C SER A 119 -2.91 -6.82 -3.35
N PHE A 120 -1.74 -7.37 -3.65
CA PHE A 120 -0.58 -7.33 -2.75
C PHE A 120 0.39 -6.25 -3.21
N GLN A 121 0.66 -5.28 -2.34
CA GLN A 121 1.66 -4.24 -2.55
C GLN A 121 2.90 -4.57 -1.74
N ILE A 122 3.88 -5.16 -2.42
CA ILE A 122 5.14 -5.58 -1.85
C ILE A 122 6.10 -4.39 -1.85
N SER A 123 6.62 -4.05 -0.69
CA SER A 123 7.52 -2.91 -0.54
C SER A 123 8.96 -3.30 -0.90
N ILE A 124 9.50 -2.77 -2.00
CA ILE A 124 10.92 -2.90 -2.37
C ILE A 124 11.43 -1.51 -2.71
N ASP A 125 12.41 -1.00 -1.94
CA ASP A 125 12.85 0.39 -2.08
C ASP A 125 14.26 0.53 -2.66
N ASP A 126 15.08 -0.52 -2.63
CA ASP A 126 16.47 -0.45 -3.07
C ASP A 126 16.98 -1.78 -3.64
N LEU A 127 18.23 -1.80 -4.08
CA LEU A 127 18.97 -3.00 -4.46
C LEU A 127 19.12 -3.96 -3.26
N PRO A 128 19.34 -5.27 -3.46
CA PRO A 128 19.20 -6.30 -2.43
C PRO A 128 19.81 -5.94 -1.08
N LYS A 129 21.14 -5.77 -1.05
CA LYS A 129 21.86 -5.49 0.20
C LYS A 129 21.37 -4.22 0.89
N LYS A 130 21.19 -3.13 0.13
CA LYS A 130 20.76 -1.86 0.70
C LYS A 130 19.31 -1.90 1.15
N HIS A 131 18.46 -2.64 0.47
CA HIS A 131 17.06 -2.87 0.89
C HIS A 131 17.00 -3.55 2.26
N ASP A 132 17.77 -4.61 2.45
CA ASP A 132 17.85 -5.34 3.72
C ASP A 132 18.40 -4.47 4.85
N GLU A 133 19.45 -3.69 4.58
CA GLU A 133 20.05 -2.75 5.53
C GLU A 133 19.06 -1.68 5.99
N VAL A 134 18.34 -1.04 5.07
CA VAL A 134 17.37 0.04 5.36
C VAL A 134 16.17 -0.48 6.16
N ARG A 135 15.72 -1.71 5.88
CA ARG A 135 14.60 -2.34 6.56
C ARG A 135 14.99 -3.18 7.77
N LYS A 136 16.31 -3.41 7.96
CA LYS A 136 16.90 -4.18 9.05
C LYS A 136 16.37 -5.62 9.15
N ILE A 137 16.21 -6.27 8.01
CA ILE A 137 15.86 -7.69 7.90
C ILE A 137 16.77 -8.32 6.86
N GLU A 138 17.49 -9.36 7.25
CA GLU A 138 18.34 -10.14 6.35
C GLU A 138 17.52 -10.95 5.34
N ASN A 139 18.00 -11.04 4.09
CA ASN A 139 17.37 -11.75 2.98
C ASN A 139 15.94 -11.25 2.65
N LEU A 140 15.57 -10.04 3.09
CA LEU A 140 14.24 -9.49 2.84
C LEU A 140 13.98 -9.29 1.34
N PHE A 141 14.97 -8.80 0.60
CA PHE A 141 14.83 -8.59 -0.83
C PHE A 141 14.45 -9.88 -1.56
N ASP A 142 15.13 -10.98 -1.24
CA ASP A 142 14.85 -12.29 -1.87
C ASP A 142 13.47 -12.80 -1.49
N ASN A 143 13.03 -12.61 -0.24
CA ASN A 143 11.67 -12.92 0.20
C ASN A 143 10.61 -12.09 -0.56
N CYS A 144 10.89 -10.82 -0.83
CA CYS A 144 10.01 -9.96 -1.64
C CYS A 144 9.87 -10.50 -3.07
N ILE A 145 10.99 -10.84 -3.71
CA ILE A 145 10.99 -11.41 -5.07
C ILE A 145 10.29 -12.76 -5.11
N LEU A 146 10.57 -13.64 -4.15
CA LEU A 146 9.90 -14.93 -4.01
C LEU A 146 8.37 -14.74 -3.87
N THR A 147 7.95 -13.89 -2.97
CA THR A 147 6.52 -13.59 -2.75
C THR A 147 5.87 -13.09 -4.04
N TYR A 148 6.50 -12.14 -4.73
CA TYR A 148 5.97 -11.61 -5.99
C TYR A 148 5.81 -12.71 -7.04
N GLN A 149 6.84 -13.53 -7.22
CA GLN A 149 6.86 -14.60 -8.22
C GLN A 149 5.82 -15.69 -7.91
N GLU A 150 5.75 -16.14 -6.66
CA GLU A 150 4.80 -17.17 -6.24
C GLU A 150 3.34 -16.71 -6.40
N LEU A 151 3.01 -15.49 -5.98
CA LEU A 151 1.67 -14.93 -6.19
C LEU A 151 1.33 -14.82 -7.69
N LYS A 152 2.31 -14.45 -8.51
CA LYS A 152 2.12 -14.37 -9.96
C LYS A 152 1.98 -15.75 -10.62
N ASN A 153 2.72 -16.75 -10.13
CA ASN A 153 2.68 -18.13 -10.61
C ASN A 153 1.34 -18.83 -10.33
N MET A 154 0.52 -18.30 -9.43
CA MET A 154 -0.86 -18.78 -9.22
C MET A 154 -1.72 -18.61 -10.49
N LYS A 155 -1.29 -17.79 -11.46
CA LYS A 155 -1.98 -17.52 -12.75
C LYS A 155 -3.46 -17.19 -12.58
N ASN A 156 -3.78 -16.49 -11.49
CA ASN A 156 -5.13 -16.10 -11.14
C ASN A 156 -5.30 -14.59 -11.37
N ASP A 157 -6.28 -14.21 -12.18
CA ASP A 157 -6.56 -12.81 -12.52
C ASP A 157 -7.15 -12.00 -11.36
N LYS A 158 -7.54 -12.66 -10.27
CA LYS A 158 -7.98 -12.02 -9.02
C LYS A 158 -6.84 -11.79 -8.02
N ILE A 159 -5.68 -12.42 -8.20
CA ILE A 159 -4.50 -12.26 -7.34
C ILE A 159 -3.49 -11.37 -8.08
N LYS A 160 -3.29 -10.17 -7.54
CA LYS A 160 -2.51 -9.11 -8.22
C LYS A 160 -1.34 -8.64 -7.36
N PRO A 161 -0.17 -9.26 -7.49
CA PRO A 161 1.03 -8.73 -6.86
C PRO A 161 1.53 -7.50 -7.59
N SER A 162 2.02 -6.52 -6.85
CA SER A 162 2.70 -5.33 -7.34
C SER A 162 3.85 -4.96 -6.42
N VAL A 163 4.89 -4.35 -6.96
CA VAL A 163 5.96 -3.76 -6.17
C VAL A 163 5.69 -2.28 -6.00
N ASN A 164 5.95 -1.74 -4.83
CA ASN A 164 5.93 -0.31 -4.56
C ASN A 164 7.29 0.17 -4.10
N ILE A 165 7.79 1.23 -4.71
CA ILE A 165 9.02 1.92 -4.30
C ILE A 165 8.63 3.17 -3.55
N THR A 166 9.04 3.30 -2.29
CA THR A 166 8.98 4.56 -1.55
C THR A 166 10.24 5.36 -1.82
N VAL A 167 10.11 6.42 -2.60
CA VAL A 167 11.24 7.31 -2.92
C VAL A 167 11.56 8.17 -1.71
N SER A 168 12.75 7.98 -1.15
CA SER A 168 13.23 8.64 0.07
C SER A 168 14.66 9.15 -0.10
N HIS A 169 15.21 9.73 0.95
CA HIS A 169 16.61 10.16 0.96
C HIS A 169 17.59 8.99 0.85
N GLU A 170 17.16 7.77 1.20
CA GLU A 170 17.99 6.55 1.15
C GLU A 170 18.28 6.10 -0.29
N ASN A 171 17.31 6.22 -1.18
CA ASN A 171 17.36 5.61 -2.52
C ASN A 171 17.32 6.61 -3.69
N CYS A 172 17.04 7.89 -3.44
CA CYS A 172 16.85 8.87 -4.51
C CYS A 172 18.04 9.04 -5.45
N GLU A 173 19.25 8.73 -5.01
CA GLU A 173 20.46 8.81 -5.83
C GLU A 173 20.67 7.56 -6.72
N ASN A 174 20.02 6.44 -6.37
CA ASN A 174 20.13 5.16 -7.08
C ASN A 174 18.85 4.75 -7.82
N ILE A 175 17.83 5.60 -7.87
CA ILE A 175 16.49 5.24 -8.33
C ILE A 175 16.48 4.62 -9.75
N GLU A 176 17.37 5.08 -10.63
CA GLU A 176 17.49 4.54 -12.00
C GLU A 176 17.99 3.09 -11.99
N LYS A 177 19.03 2.82 -11.20
CA LYS A 177 19.59 1.46 -11.06
C LYS A 177 18.55 0.51 -10.46
N ILE A 178 17.84 0.97 -9.43
CA ILE A 178 16.78 0.20 -8.77
C ILE A 178 15.68 -0.15 -9.78
N PHE A 179 15.23 0.81 -10.56
CA PHE A 179 14.20 0.60 -11.57
C PHE A 179 14.60 -0.46 -12.59
N TYR A 180 15.77 -0.32 -13.22
CA TYR A 180 16.23 -1.27 -14.22
C TYR A 180 16.46 -2.65 -13.63
N TYR A 181 17.02 -2.74 -12.43
CA TYR A 181 17.20 -4.00 -11.75
C TYR A 181 15.89 -4.73 -11.50
N LEU A 182 14.87 -4.03 -10.98
CA LEU A 182 13.56 -4.63 -10.73
C LEU A 182 12.85 -5.02 -12.03
N VAL A 183 12.79 -4.13 -13.00
CA VAL A 183 11.96 -4.35 -14.20
C VAL A 183 12.67 -5.20 -15.24
N ASP A 184 13.93 -4.90 -15.55
CA ASP A 184 14.64 -5.57 -16.65
C ASP A 184 15.36 -6.85 -16.20
N GLU A 185 15.86 -6.95 -14.94
CA GLU A 185 16.52 -8.16 -14.44
C GLU A 185 15.56 -9.07 -13.67
N LYS A 186 14.83 -8.54 -12.67
CA LYS A 186 13.88 -9.34 -11.86
C LYS A 186 12.51 -9.54 -12.52
N LYS A 187 12.26 -8.92 -13.69
CA LYS A 187 11.03 -9.08 -14.49
C LYS A 187 9.77 -8.67 -13.75
N ILE A 188 9.87 -7.65 -12.89
CA ILE A 188 8.71 -7.05 -12.23
C ILE A 188 7.91 -6.26 -13.28
N ASP A 189 6.70 -6.69 -13.58
CA ASP A 189 5.82 -6.07 -14.58
C ASP A 189 4.62 -5.31 -13.97
N SER A 190 4.56 -5.22 -12.63
CA SER A 190 3.63 -4.38 -11.90
C SER A 190 4.38 -3.55 -10.86
N LEU A 191 4.59 -2.27 -11.16
CA LEU A 191 5.41 -1.36 -10.36
C LEU A 191 4.67 -0.06 -10.10
N LYS A 192 4.64 0.35 -8.83
CA LYS A 192 4.12 1.63 -8.35
C LYS A 192 5.19 2.37 -7.57
N CYS A 193 4.94 3.63 -7.28
CA CYS A 193 5.82 4.41 -6.41
C CYS A 193 5.05 5.48 -5.65
N CYS A 194 5.60 5.85 -4.51
CA CYS A 194 5.18 7.00 -3.72
C CYS A 194 6.39 7.79 -3.24
N ILE A 195 6.18 9.01 -2.79
CA ILE A 195 7.20 9.79 -2.07
C ILE A 195 7.06 9.47 -0.59
N VAL A 196 8.19 9.37 0.11
CA VAL A 196 8.19 9.28 1.57
C VAL A 196 7.45 10.49 2.17
N ARG A 197 6.68 10.25 3.21
CA ARG A 197 5.91 11.29 3.88
C ARG A 197 6.55 11.66 5.20
N ASP A 198 6.56 12.96 5.50
CA ASP A 198 6.87 13.46 6.83
C ASP A 198 5.66 13.19 7.72
N GLU A 199 5.73 12.16 8.54
CA GLU A 199 4.63 11.66 9.34
C GLU A 199 5.17 10.95 10.60
N GLY A 200 4.44 11.04 11.71
CA GLY A 200 4.85 10.43 12.97
C GLY A 200 6.24 10.92 13.42
N VAL A 201 7.13 9.98 13.64
CA VAL A 201 8.52 10.27 14.09
C VAL A 201 9.49 10.56 12.95
N TYR A 202 9.07 10.38 11.70
CA TYR A 202 9.94 10.60 10.55
C TYR A 202 9.83 12.02 9.99
N SER A 203 10.98 12.61 9.68
CA SER A 203 11.08 13.88 8.97
C SER A 203 12.16 13.83 7.88
N THR A 204 11.80 14.25 6.68
CA THR A 204 12.70 14.26 5.52
C THR A 204 13.78 15.34 5.69
N PRO A 205 15.08 15.00 5.53
CA PRO A 205 16.15 16.00 5.51
C PRO A 205 15.90 17.06 4.42
N LYS A 206 15.86 18.32 4.82
CA LYS A 206 15.49 19.46 3.93
C LYS A 206 16.38 19.58 2.69
N ASP A 207 17.67 19.27 2.83
CA ASP A 207 18.65 19.27 1.73
C ASP A 207 18.40 18.15 0.71
N LYS A 208 17.66 17.11 1.07
CA LYS A 208 17.34 15.96 0.20
C LYS A 208 16.05 16.12 -0.59
N ILE A 209 15.16 17.04 -0.21
CA ILE A 209 13.82 17.19 -0.82
C ILE A 209 13.93 17.35 -2.35
N LYS A 210 14.83 18.21 -2.83
CA LYS A 210 15.00 18.43 -4.28
C LYS A 210 15.45 17.17 -5.01
N LYS A 211 16.34 16.36 -4.40
CA LYS A 211 16.82 15.10 -4.98
C LYS A 211 15.70 14.06 -5.01
N ILE A 212 14.93 13.94 -3.95
CA ILE A 212 13.77 13.05 -3.85
C ILE A 212 12.75 13.38 -4.94
N LEU A 213 12.40 14.67 -5.09
CA LEU A 213 11.45 15.11 -6.12
C LEU A 213 11.95 14.82 -7.54
N LYS A 214 13.26 15.03 -7.79
CA LYS A 214 13.87 14.70 -9.10
C LYS A 214 13.80 13.18 -9.37
N ALA A 215 14.14 12.36 -8.38
CA ALA A 215 14.09 10.92 -8.47
C ALA A 215 12.66 10.41 -8.71
N TYR A 216 11.69 10.95 -7.97
CA TYR A 216 10.27 10.62 -8.14
C TYR A 216 9.74 11.03 -9.53
N ASP A 217 10.14 12.21 -10.02
CA ASP A 217 9.75 12.66 -11.37
C ASP A 217 10.31 11.73 -12.44
N TRP A 218 11.58 11.38 -12.34
CA TRP A 218 12.21 10.42 -13.24
C TRP A 218 11.51 9.06 -13.20
N LEU A 219 11.29 8.51 -12.01
CA LEU A 219 10.69 7.19 -11.82
C LEU A 219 9.26 7.12 -12.38
N THR A 220 8.42 8.11 -12.07
CA THR A 220 7.04 8.14 -12.58
C THR A 220 6.98 8.25 -14.09
N ASN A 221 7.86 9.07 -14.71
CA ASN A 221 7.95 9.19 -16.15
C ASN A 221 8.45 7.88 -16.80
N LYS A 222 9.40 7.20 -16.16
CA LYS A 222 9.93 5.92 -16.66
C LYS A 222 8.91 4.79 -16.54
N ILE A 223 8.14 4.73 -15.47
CA ILE A 223 7.02 3.78 -15.34
C ILE A 223 6.01 4.02 -16.47
N LEU A 224 5.64 5.27 -16.76
CA LEU A 224 4.69 5.59 -17.84
C LEU A 224 5.24 5.21 -19.23
N GLU A 225 6.53 5.43 -19.48
CA GLU A 225 7.21 4.99 -20.71
C GLU A 225 7.11 3.47 -20.89
N TYR A 226 7.45 2.72 -19.83
CA TYR A 226 7.43 1.25 -19.86
C TYR A 226 6.02 0.66 -19.91
N GLN A 227 5.02 1.37 -19.38
CA GLN A 227 3.61 1.02 -19.58
C GLN A 227 3.17 1.17 -21.04
N LYS A 228 3.58 2.27 -21.71
CA LYS A 228 3.29 2.48 -23.14
C LYS A 228 3.90 1.39 -24.00
N ASN A 229 5.08 0.91 -23.64
CA ASN A 229 5.81 -0.15 -24.35
C ASN A 229 5.39 -1.57 -23.94
N GLY A 230 4.40 -1.71 -23.03
CA GLY A 230 3.88 -3.00 -22.56
C GLY A 230 4.80 -3.80 -21.63
N LYS A 231 5.95 -3.24 -21.21
CA LYS A 231 6.87 -3.89 -20.26
C LYS A 231 6.33 -3.86 -18.82
N ILE A 232 5.64 -2.79 -18.43
CA ILE A 232 4.92 -2.68 -17.17
C ILE A 232 3.43 -2.72 -17.47
N LYS A 233 2.73 -3.66 -16.84
CA LYS A 233 1.30 -3.91 -17.09
C LYS A 233 0.41 -3.18 -16.11
N ASN A 234 0.82 -3.06 -14.83
CA ASN A 234 0.07 -2.55 -13.70
C ASN A 234 -1.40 -3.01 -13.69
N TYR A 235 -2.28 -2.34 -14.45
CA TYR A 235 -3.65 -2.75 -14.65
C TYR A 235 -3.87 -3.27 -16.08
N ASN A 236 -4.84 -4.16 -16.24
CA ASN A 236 -5.18 -4.71 -17.55
C ASN A 236 -5.55 -3.61 -18.56
N THR A 237 -4.68 -3.34 -19.50
CA THR A 237 -4.87 -2.29 -20.52
C THR A 237 -5.90 -2.65 -21.61
N ALA A 238 -6.30 -3.91 -21.70
CA ALA A 238 -7.36 -4.35 -22.61
C ALA A 238 -8.75 -3.92 -22.12
N SER A 239 -8.92 -3.75 -20.80
CA SER A 239 -10.19 -3.31 -20.22
C SER A 239 -10.28 -1.78 -20.11
N ILE A 240 -11.48 -1.22 -20.29
CA ILE A 240 -11.74 0.21 -20.06
C ILE A 240 -11.41 0.58 -18.61
N GLN A 241 -11.79 -0.26 -17.65
CA GLN A 241 -11.52 -0.04 -16.23
C GLN A 241 -10.01 0.02 -15.94
N GLY A 242 -9.22 -0.88 -16.51
CA GLY A 242 -7.77 -0.85 -16.35
C GLY A 242 -7.13 0.40 -16.95
N LYS A 243 -7.62 0.89 -18.11
CA LYS A 243 -7.18 2.16 -18.69
C LYS A 243 -7.48 3.35 -17.79
N ILE A 244 -8.67 3.37 -17.16
CA ILE A 244 -9.06 4.42 -16.20
C ILE A 244 -8.14 4.38 -14.97
N HIS A 245 -7.84 3.22 -14.42
CA HIS A 245 -6.94 3.09 -13.26
C HIS A 245 -5.52 3.57 -13.59
N ASN A 246 -4.94 3.17 -14.72
CA ASN A 246 -3.63 3.64 -15.14
C ASN A 246 -3.61 5.17 -15.33
N LYS A 247 -4.69 5.74 -15.90
CA LYS A 247 -4.80 7.20 -16.09
C LYS A 247 -4.96 7.94 -14.75
N LYS A 248 -5.68 7.37 -13.81
CA LYS A 248 -5.79 7.90 -12.44
C LYS A 248 -4.42 8.00 -11.78
N ASP A 249 -3.59 6.96 -11.87
CA ASP A 249 -2.25 6.97 -11.27
C ASP A 249 -1.36 8.04 -11.92
N GLU A 250 -1.38 8.18 -13.25
CA GLU A 250 -0.68 9.26 -13.96
C GLU A 250 -1.10 10.65 -13.46
N ILE A 251 -2.42 10.87 -13.30
CA ILE A 251 -2.96 12.15 -12.80
C ILE A 251 -2.51 12.38 -11.36
N ALA A 252 -2.62 11.37 -10.50
CA ALA A 252 -2.20 11.47 -9.09
C ALA A 252 -0.71 11.83 -8.97
N TRP A 253 0.17 11.19 -9.73
CA TRP A 253 1.59 11.52 -9.74
C TRP A 253 1.88 12.96 -10.19
N LYS A 254 1.16 13.46 -11.20
CA LYS A 254 1.27 14.86 -11.64
C LYS A 254 0.80 15.84 -10.57
N MET A 255 -0.29 15.52 -9.88
CA MET A 255 -0.83 16.34 -8.79
C MET A 255 0.13 16.38 -7.60
N ILE A 256 0.67 15.23 -7.17
CA ILE A 256 1.67 15.16 -6.09
C ILE A 256 2.86 16.06 -6.43
N LYS A 257 3.43 15.93 -7.62
CA LYS A 257 4.56 16.79 -8.06
C LYS A 257 4.21 18.27 -8.04
N LYS A 258 3.00 18.63 -8.44
CA LYS A 258 2.56 20.03 -8.40
C LYS A 258 2.43 20.54 -6.98
N ILE A 259 1.80 19.79 -6.07
CA ILE A 259 1.66 20.15 -4.64
C ILE A 259 3.03 20.42 -4.01
N TYR A 260 3.98 19.48 -4.20
CA TYR A 260 5.34 19.67 -3.64
C TYR A 260 6.09 20.89 -4.21
N LYS A 261 5.78 21.31 -5.46
CA LYS A 261 6.42 22.48 -6.08
C LYS A 261 5.79 23.81 -5.68
N THR A 262 4.47 23.84 -5.54
CA THR A 262 3.71 25.09 -5.40
C THR A 262 3.05 25.27 -4.04
N ASN A 263 2.91 24.18 -3.29
CA ASN A 263 2.12 24.11 -2.06
C ASN A 263 0.66 24.58 -2.24
N ASP A 264 0.14 24.49 -3.48
CA ASP A 264 -1.20 24.95 -3.81
C ASP A 264 -2.26 23.90 -3.45
N TYR A 265 -3.45 24.39 -3.09
CA TYR A 265 -4.65 23.57 -3.05
C TYR A 265 -5.10 23.25 -4.48
N ILE A 266 -5.06 21.96 -4.86
CA ILE A 266 -5.32 21.54 -6.24
C ILE A 266 -6.71 20.96 -6.42
N SER A 267 -7.23 20.26 -5.42
CA SER A 267 -8.49 19.51 -5.53
C SER A 267 -9.21 19.45 -4.20
N PRO A 268 -10.56 19.49 -4.19
CA PRO A 268 -11.34 19.26 -2.98
C PRO A 268 -10.95 17.94 -2.31
N CYS A 269 -10.77 17.97 -0.99
CA CYS A 269 -10.52 16.78 -0.21
C CYS A 269 -11.84 16.05 0.06
N HIS A 270 -11.91 14.77 -0.29
CA HIS A 270 -13.04 13.90 -0.04
C HIS A 270 -12.78 12.89 1.08
N ALA A 271 -11.76 13.13 1.91
CA ALA A 271 -11.55 12.38 3.15
C ALA A 271 -12.82 12.44 4.03
N SER A 272 -13.07 11.41 4.80
CA SER A 272 -14.31 11.17 5.55
C SER A 272 -15.60 11.02 4.75
N SER A 273 -15.62 11.41 3.48
CA SER A 273 -16.81 11.25 2.61
C SER A 273 -16.72 10.01 1.74
N LEU A 274 -15.56 9.74 1.16
CA LEU A 274 -15.31 8.60 0.28
C LEU A 274 -14.41 7.56 0.91
N PHE A 275 -13.47 7.97 1.75
CA PHE A 275 -12.61 7.05 2.46
C PHE A 275 -12.41 7.48 3.91
N GLY A 276 -11.99 6.53 4.72
CA GLY A 276 -11.63 6.73 6.11
C GLY A 276 -10.45 5.85 6.49
N VAL A 277 -9.90 6.11 7.65
CA VAL A 277 -8.79 5.36 8.23
C VAL A 277 -9.20 4.84 9.60
N ILE A 278 -8.89 3.59 9.88
CA ILE A 278 -9.00 3.00 11.20
C ILE A 278 -7.59 2.65 11.66
N ALA A 279 -7.18 3.22 12.77
CA ALA A 279 -5.92 2.92 13.42
C ALA A 279 -5.97 1.56 14.13
N ALA A 280 -4.82 1.02 14.50
CA ALA A 280 -4.72 -0.27 15.16
C ALA A 280 -5.47 -0.32 16.50
N ASP A 281 -5.58 0.80 17.22
CA ASP A 281 -6.33 0.96 18.47
C ASP A 281 -7.82 1.28 18.28
N GLY A 282 -8.31 1.23 17.04
CA GLY A 282 -9.72 1.47 16.71
C GLY A 282 -10.12 2.92 16.53
N LYS A 283 -9.22 3.88 16.71
CA LYS A 283 -9.51 5.28 16.39
C LYS A 283 -9.79 5.45 14.90
N VAL A 284 -10.71 6.36 14.60
CA VAL A 284 -11.14 6.63 13.23
C VAL A 284 -10.75 8.03 12.81
N TYR A 285 -10.05 8.12 11.69
CA TYR A 285 -9.56 9.38 11.13
C TYR A 285 -10.08 9.60 9.70
N PRO A 286 -10.22 10.85 9.29
CA PRO A 286 -10.60 11.16 7.90
C PRO A 286 -9.50 10.80 6.91
N CYS A 287 -8.24 10.86 7.35
CA CYS A 287 -7.06 10.64 6.52
C CYS A 287 -5.89 10.20 7.41
N GLU A 288 -4.93 9.47 6.85
CA GLU A 288 -3.71 9.02 7.54
C GLU A 288 -2.89 10.17 8.14
N ILE A 289 -2.83 11.31 7.44
CA ILE A 289 -2.05 12.50 7.86
C ILE A 289 -2.79 13.44 8.82
N LEU A 290 -3.98 13.07 9.30
CA LEU A 290 -4.81 13.88 10.20
C LEU A 290 -5.03 13.17 11.54
N GLU A 291 -4.07 12.34 11.95
CA GLU A 291 -4.16 11.57 13.18
C GLU A 291 -4.19 12.45 14.45
N ASP A 292 -3.52 13.60 14.41
CA ASP A 292 -3.39 14.51 15.57
C ASP A 292 -4.25 15.79 15.47
N LYS A 293 -5.27 15.81 14.60
CA LYS A 293 -6.08 17.03 14.35
C LYS A 293 -7.57 16.83 14.57
#